data_f07aaf7233bc513402a20cb2346201e8
#
_entry.id   f07aaf7233bc513402a20cb2346201e8
#
_cell.length_a   1.000
_cell.length_b   1.000
_cell.length_c   1.000
_cell.angle_alpha   90.00
_cell.angle_beta   90.00
_cell.angle_gamma   90.00
#
_symmetry.space_group_name_H-M   'P 1'
#
loop_
_entity.id
_entity.type
_entity.pdbx_description
1 polymer ?
#
loop_
_entity_poly.entity_id
_entity_poly.type
_entity_poly.pdbx_seq_one_letter_code
_entity_poly.pdbx_strand_id
1 'polypeptide(L)'
;LDEKIMAMRIVAMPNQTNPYGTIFGGIILSYIDQAGFVEARRYGDLDWVTAAVGKVEFHAPVHVGDIVTFMTHTTRLGRTSIDVQVEVEAERFKTHEVVHVTSASLTMVGMRDGKPSPFRECPCAFVDKLVEPKE
;
A
#
# COMPACT_ATOMS: atom_id res chain seq x y z
N LEU A 1 -1.89 3.36 -14.97
CA LEU A 1 -2.72 2.70 -13.96
C LEU A 1 -2.25 1.29 -13.64
N ASP A 2 -1.76 0.59 -14.65
CA ASP A 2 -1.45 -0.84 -14.48
C ASP A 2 -0.05 -1.11 -13.96
N GLU A 3 0.75 -0.08 -13.80
CA GLU A 3 2.12 -0.23 -13.38
C GLU A 3 2.21 -0.53 -11.90
N LYS A 4 2.88 -1.64 -11.55
CA LYS A 4 3.11 -2.00 -10.16
C LYS A 4 4.38 -1.34 -9.67
N ILE A 5 4.30 -0.76 -8.49
CA ILE A 5 5.40 -0.02 -7.90
C ILE A 5 5.67 -0.59 -6.52
N MET A 6 6.95 -0.73 -6.19
CA MET A 6 7.31 -1.11 -4.82
C MET A 6 7.15 0.11 -3.93
N ALA A 7 6.07 0.14 -3.15
CA ALA A 7 5.80 1.26 -2.26
C ALA A 7 6.72 1.22 -1.04
N MET A 8 6.97 0.01 -0.53
CA MET A 8 7.84 -0.13 0.64
C MET A 8 8.30 -1.56 0.79
N ARG A 9 9.37 -1.73 1.55
CA ARG A 9 9.94 -3.03 1.90
C ARG A 9 10.41 -2.92 3.34
N ILE A 10 10.07 -3.91 4.15
CA ILE A 10 10.41 -3.89 5.57
C ILE A 10 11.00 -5.23 5.98
N VAL A 11 11.65 -5.25 7.13
CA VAL A 11 12.07 -6.48 7.78
C VAL A 11 11.12 -6.74 8.93
N ALA A 12 10.56 -7.94 9.00
CA ALA A 12 9.64 -8.32 10.08
C ALA A 12 10.41 -8.54 11.36
N MET A 13 10.02 -7.85 12.43
CA MET A 13 10.79 -7.78 13.66
C MET A 13 10.13 -8.57 14.80
N PRO A 14 10.91 -9.04 15.79
CA PRO A 14 10.37 -9.85 16.88
C PRO A 14 9.27 -9.17 17.70
N ASN A 15 9.32 -7.84 17.84
CA ASN A 15 8.32 -7.11 18.63
C ASN A 15 6.97 -7.02 17.95
N GLN A 16 6.82 -7.59 16.78
CA GLN A 16 5.57 -7.57 16.01
C GLN A 16 4.87 -8.93 16.00
N THR A 17 5.37 -9.87 16.79
CA THR A 17 4.85 -11.23 16.78
C THR A 17 3.61 -11.43 17.65
N ASN A 18 2.77 -12.34 17.21
CA ASN A 18 1.63 -12.84 17.97
C ASN A 18 2.08 -14.00 18.88
N PRO A 19 1.17 -14.56 19.71
CA PRO A 19 1.54 -15.66 20.59
C PRO A 19 1.99 -16.93 19.86
N TYR A 20 1.70 -17.06 18.57
CA TYR A 20 2.05 -18.23 17.78
C TYR A 20 3.42 -18.10 17.09
N GLY A 21 4.08 -16.97 17.27
CA GLY A 21 5.42 -16.77 16.71
C GLY A 21 5.45 -16.21 15.30
N THR A 22 4.29 -15.82 14.77
CA THR A 22 4.23 -15.14 13.46
C THR A 22 3.87 -13.68 13.67
N ILE A 23 3.97 -12.88 12.63
CA ILE A 23 3.67 -11.45 12.72
C ILE A 23 2.15 -11.26 12.79
N PHE A 24 1.70 -10.37 13.67
CA PHE A 24 0.28 -10.03 13.74
C PHE A 24 -0.24 -9.55 12.38
N GLY A 25 -1.41 -10.07 11.98
CA GLY A 25 -2.07 -9.61 10.76
C GLY A 25 -2.32 -8.11 10.77
N GLY A 26 -2.66 -7.56 11.94
CA GLY A 26 -2.88 -6.12 12.05
C GLY A 26 -1.64 -5.29 11.74
N ILE A 27 -0.45 -5.82 12.02
CA ILE A 27 0.80 -5.14 11.66
C ILE A 27 0.91 -5.07 10.13
N ILE A 28 0.64 -6.18 9.44
CA ILE A 28 0.68 -6.19 7.99
C ILE A 28 -0.38 -5.26 7.41
N LEU A 29 -1.58 -5.23 7.99
CA LEU A 29 -2.64 -4.32 7.56
C LEU A 29 -2.22 -2.86 7.72
N SER A 30 -1.52 -2.54 8.81
CA SER A 30 -1.01 -1.19 9.03
C SER A 30 -0.05 -0.78 7.92
N TYR A 31 0.85 -1.67 7.51
CA TYR A 31 1.77 -1.40 6.41
C TYR A 31 1.05 -1.33 5.07
N ILE A 32 0.01 -2.14 4.88
CA ILE A 32 -0.80 -2.06 3.66
C ILE A 32 -1.43 -0.67 3.55
N ASP A 33 -1.95 -0.17 4.65
CA ASP A 33 -2.54 1.17 4.70
C ASP A 33 -1.50 2.23 4.35
N GLN A 34 -0.30 2.11 4.90
CA GLN A 34 0.79 3.03 4.59
C GLN A 34 1.21 2.93 3.13
N ALA A 35 1.24 1.72 2.57
CA ALA A 35 1.57 1.53 1.16
C ALA A 35 0.54 2.21 0.26
N GLY A 36 -0.74 2.12 0.62
CA GLY A 36 -1.79 2.83 -0.09
C GLY A 36 -1.59 4.35 -0.06
N PHE A 37 -1.18 4.86 1.09
CA PHE A 37 -0.86 6.28 1.23
C PHE A 37 0.29 6.68 0.32
N VAL A 38 1.36 5.87 0.29
CA VAL A 38 2.51 6.15 -0.58
C VAL A 38 2.08 6.19 -2.05
N GLU A 39 1.26 5.24 -2.46
CA GLU A 39 0.76 5.22 -3.83
C GLU A 39 -0.08 6.46 -4.13
N ALA A 40 -0.96 6.85 -3.20
CA ALA A 40 -1.84 7.99 -3.39
C ALA A 40 -1.06 9.30 -3.55
N ARG A 41 0.04 9.45 -2.81
CA ARG A 41 0.86 10.67 -2.88
C ARG A 41 1.39 10.93 -4.29
N ARG A 42 1.44 9.93 -5.13
CA ARG A 42 1.87 10.11 -6.52
C ARG A 42 0.89 10.96 -7.33
N TYR A 43 -0.33 11.14 -6.83
CA TYR A 43 -1.37 11.88 -7.54
C TYR A 43 -1.59 13.29 -7.05
N GLY A 44 -0.79 13.73 -6.10
CA GLY A 44 -0.85 15.11 -5.67
C GLY A 44 -0.60 15.29 -4.18
N ASP A 45 -0.36 16.54 -3.82
CA ASP A 45 -0.03 16.90 -2.44
C ASP A 45 -1.30 17.28 -1.69
N LEU A 46 -2.18 16.30 -1.54
CA LEU A 46 -3.41 16.43 -0.76
C LEU A 46 -3.26 15.68 0.54
N ASP A 47 -4.21 15.87 1.43
CA ASP A 47 -4.30 15.08 2.65
C ASP A 47 -5.03 13.79 2.28
N TRP A 48 -4.27 12.76 1.97
CA TRP A 48 -4.84 11.48 1.57
C TRP A 48 -5.26 10.68 2.78
N VAL A 49 -6.51 10.22 2.78
CA VAL A 49 -7.05 9.41 3.87
C VAL A 49 -7.63 8.13 3.29
N THR A 50 -7.59 7.08 4.09
CA THR A 50 -8.18 5.80 3.73
C THR A 50 -9.68 5.86 4.01
N ALA A 51 -10.49 5.77 2.96
CA ALA A 51 -11.94 5.82 3.11
C ALA A 51 -12.55 4.42 3.26
N ALA A 52 -11.93 3.42 2.65
CA ALA A 52 -12.46 2.07 2.70
C ALA A 52 -11.33 1.07 2.45
N VAL A 53 -11.47 -0.10 3.08
CA VAL A 53 -10.59 -1.24 2.86
C VAL A 53 -11.49 -2.36 2.35
N GLY A 54 -11.13 -2.95 1.23
CA GLY A 54 -11.86 -4.06 0.67
C GLY A 54 -11.53 -5.36 1.38
N LYS A 55 -11.95 -6.45 0.79
CA LYS A 55 -11.71 -7.77 1.35
C LYS A 55 -10.20 -8.03 1.42
N VAL A 56 -9.75 -8.50 2.59
CA VAL A 56 -8.35 -8.85 2.82
C VAL A 56 -8.30 -10.31 3.24
N GLU A 57 -7.49 -11.10 2.56
CA GLU A 57 -7.29 -12.50 2.91
C GLU A 57 -5.81 -12.76 3.07
N PHE A 58 -5.45 -13.47 4.14
CA PHE A 58 -4.07 -13.84 4.39
C PHE A 58 -3.85 -15.26 3.90
N HIS A 59 -2.92 -15.43 2.97
CA HIS A 59 -2.65 -16.74 2.35
C HIS A 59 -1.45 -17.43 2.97
N ALA A 60 -0.58 -16.68 3.63
CA ALA A 60 0.62 -17.23 4.27
C ALA A 60 1.01 -16.32 5.44
N PRO A 61 1.59 -16.89 6.50
CA PRO A 61 2.07 -16.08 7.61
C PRO A 61 3.37 -15.38 7.25
N VAL A 62 3.65 -14.29 7.98
CA VAL A 62 4.93 -13.60 7.93
C VAL A 62 5.73 -14.01 9.15
N HIS A 63 6.99 -14.37 8.95
CA HIS A 63 7.88 -14.81 10.03
C HIS A 63 8.89 -13.72 10.37
N VAL A 64 9.41 -13.77 11.59
CA VAL A 64 10.49 -12.87 12.00
C VAL A 64 11.67 -13.03 11.06
N GLY A 65 12.21 -11.92 10.60
CA GLY A 65 13.35 -11.92 9.68
C GLY A 65 12.96 -11.94 8.22
N ASP A 66 11.68 -12.14 7.91
CA ASP A 66 11.22 -12.06 6.52
C ASP A 66 11.41 -10.66 5.99
N ILE A 67 11.75 -10.57 4.71
CA ILE A 67 11.75 -9.30 4.00
C ILE A 67 10.41 -9.21 3.30
N VAL A 68 9.61 -8.22 3.71
CA VAL A 68 8.23 -8.09 3.25
C VAL A 68 8.14 -6.92 2.29
N THR A 69 7.64 -7.19 1.10
CA THR A 69 7.55 -6.20 0.03
C THR A 69 6.10 -5.90 -0.27
N PHE A 70 5.78 -4.61 -0.35
CA PHE A 70 4.43 -4.12 -0.62
C PHE A 70 4.45 -3.46 -1.99
N MET A 71 3.81 -4.12 -2.96
CA MET A 71 3.68 -3.61 -4.33
C MET A 71 2.31 -2.99 -4.49
N THR A 72 2.27 -1.82 -5.10
CA THR A 72 1.01 -1.10 -5.29
C THR A 72 0.77 -0.80 -6.76
N HIS A 73 -0.49 -0.73 -7.12
CA HIS A 73 -0.87 -0.12 -8.39
C HIS A 73 -2.28 0.45 -8.24
N THR A 74 -2.53 1.51 -8.97
CA THR A 74 -3.83 2.16 -8.95
C THR A 74 -4.74 1.46 -9.94
N THR A 75 -5.93 1.06 -9.49
CA THR A 75 -6.88 0.34 -10.34
C THR A 75 -8.01 1.22 -10.84
N ARG A 76 -8.27 2.37 -10.18
CA ARG A 76 -9.32 3.28 -10.57
C ARG A 76 -8.95 4.70 -10.17
N LEU A 77 -9.18 5.63 -11.07
CA LEU A 77 -9.05 7.07 -10.78
C LEU A 77 -10.43 7.70 -10.81
N GLY A 78 -10.88 8.16 -9.65
CA GLY A 78 -12.10 8.92 -9.54
C GLY A 78 -11.81 10.42 -9.59
N ARG A 79 -12.79 11.22 -9.20
CA ARG A 79 -12.60 12.67 -9.16
C ARG A 79 -11.83 13.11 -7.92
N THR A 80 -12.20 12.58 -6.76
CA THR A 80 -11.56 12.89 -5.48
C THR A 80 -10.96 11.67 -4.81
N SER A 81 -11.07 10.50 -5.45
CA SER A 81 -10.64 9.23 -4.85
C SER A 81 -9.91 8.37 -5.87
N ILE A 82 -9.11 7.47 -5.34
CA ILE A 82 -8.46 6.44 -6.15
C ILE A 82 -8.65 5.10 -5.45
N ASP A 83 -8.65 4.03 -6.24
CA ASP A 83 -8.59 2.68 -5.70
C ASP A 83 -7.18 2.15 -5.94
N VAL A 84 -6.59 1.60 -4.90
CA VAL A 84 -5.22 1.08 -4.91
C VAL A 84 -5.28 -0.39 -4.56
N GLN A 85 -4.60 -1.20 -5.37
CA GLN A 85 -4.39 -2.61 -5.07
C GLN A 85 -3.01 -2.76 -4.45
N VAL A 86 -2.93 -3.46 -3.31
CA VAL A 86 -1.67 -3.73 -2.63
C VAL A 86 -1.45 -5.24 -2.63
N GLU A 87 -0.30 -5.67 -3.14
CA GLU A 87 0.12 -7.06 -3.12
C GLU A 87 1.29 -7.18 -2.17
N VAL A 88 1.25 -8.16 -1.28
CA VAL A 88 2.26 -8.34 -0.26
C VAL A 88 2.95 -9.69 -0.44
N GLU A 89 4.28 -9.66 -0.53
CA GLU A 89 5.11 -10.86 -0.62
C GLU A 89 6.10 -10.86 0.52
N ALA A 90 6.50 -12.05 0.95
CA ALA A 90 7.54 -12.19 1.96
C ALA A 90 8.61 -13.12 1.44
N GLU A 91 9.88 -12.71 1.59
CA GLU A 91 11.03 -13.56 1.30
C GLU A 91 11.52 -14.11 2.63
N ARG A 92 11.56 -15.43 2.75
CA ARG A 92 12.00 -16.10 3.98
C ARG A 92 13.47 -15.85 4.24
N PHE A 93 13.81 -15.62 5.49
CA PHE A 93 15.16 -15.25 5.89
C PHE A 93 16.19 -16.33 5.52
N LYS A 94 15.90 -17.60 5.82
CA LYS A 94 16.90 -18.65 5.66
C LYS A 94 16.86 -19.32 4.28
N THR A 95 15.67 -19.50 3.72
CA THR A 95 15.52 -20.28 2.50
C THR A 95 15.47 -19.44 1.25
N HIS A 96 15.22 -18.12 1.42
CA HIS A 96 15.01 -17.17 0.31
C HIS A 96 13.75 -17.47 -0.51
N GLU A 97 12.91 -18.40 0.00
CA GLU A 97 11.63 -18.67 -0.66
C GLU A 97 10.74 -17.44 -0.58
N VAL A 98 10.10 -17.08 -1.69
CA VAL A 98 9.18 -15.95 -1.76
C VAL A 98 7.76 -16.52 -1.75
N VAL A 99 6.94 -16.01 -0.82
CA VAL A 99 5.55 -16.45 -0.71
C VAL A 99 4.63 -15.26 -0.82
N HIS A 100 3.46 -15.48 -1.40
CA HIS A 100 2.41 -14.47 -1.46
C HIS A 100 1.70 -14.45 -0.13
N VAL A 101 1.71 -13.30 0.55
CA VAL A 101 1.14 -13.16 1.89
C VAL A 101 -0.33 -12.76 1.81
N THR A 102 -0.63 -11.68 1.12
CA THR A 102 -2.00 -11.18 1.03
C THR A 102 -2.14 -10.17 -0.10
N SER A 103 -3.39 -9.94 -0.47
CA SER A 103 -3.79 -8.90 -1.40
C SER A 103 -4.87 -8.06 -0.73
N ALA A 104 -4.87 -6.77 -0.99
CA ALA A 104 -5.87 -5.87 -0.44
C ALA A 104 -6.17 -4.76 -1.42
N SER A 105 -7.40 -4.26 -1.35
CA SER A 105 -7.83 -3.11 -2.13
C SER A 105 -8.22 -1.99 -1.17
N LEU A 106 -7.75 -0.78 -1.45
CA LEU A 106 -8.02 0.39 -0.62
C LEU A 106 -8.62 1.48 -1.47
N THR A 107 -9.56 2.24 -0.89
CA THR A 107 -10.04 3.47 -1.51
C THR A 107 -9.47 4.63 -0.72
N MET A 108 -8.69 5.47 -1.40
CA MET A 108 -8.07 6.64 -0.81
C MET A 108 -8.77 7.89 -1.34
N VAL A 109 -9.03 8.83 -0.45
CA VAL A 109 -9.68 10.09 -0.82
C VAL A 109 -8.72 11.23 -0.54
N GLY A 110 -8.55 12.11 -1.54
CA GLY A 110 -7.75 13.31 -1.38
C GLY A 110 -8.56 14.41 -0.74
N MET A 111 -8.05 14.96 0.35
CA MET A 111 -8.74 15.98 1.12
C MET A 111 -7.96 17.29 1.06
N ARG A 112 -8.71 18.41 1.09
CA ARG A 112 -8.13 19.74 1.26
C ARG A 112 -9.06 20.51 2.16
N ASP A 113 -8.49 21.09 3.22
CA ASP A 113 -9.27 21.86 4.20
C ASP A 113 -10.45 21.09 4.75
N GLY A 114 -10.24 19.78 5.01
CA GLY A 114 -11.25 18.93 5.61
C GLY A 114 -12.34 18.45 4.67
N LYS A 115 -12.18 18.64 3.35
CA LYS A 115 -13.18 18.25 2.36
C LYS A 115 -12.54 17.50 1.21
N PRO A 116 -13.25 16.52 0.60
CA PRO A 116 -12.73 15.88 -0.59
C PRO A 116 -12.44 16.91 -1.68
N SER A 117 -11.33 16.75 -2.36
CA SER A 117 -10.85 17.69 -3.35
C SER A 117 -10.37 16.96 -4.59
N PRO A 118 -10.66 17.47 -5.78
CA PRO A 118 -10.19 16.83 -7.01
C PRO A 118 -8.67 16.91 -7.10
N PHE A 119 -8.02 15.76 -7.18
CA PHE A 119 -6.56 15.72 -7.23
C PHE A 119 -6.01 16.02 -8.62
N ARG A 120 -6.80 15.78 -9.64
CA ARG A 120 -6.36 16.03 -11.02
C ARG A 120 -6.25 17.52 -11.32
N GLU A 121 -6.86 18.35 -10.51
CA GLU A 121 -6.77 19.80 -10.65
C GLU A 121 -5.71 20.40 -9.74
N CYS A 122 -5.09 19.58 -8.91
CA CYS A 122 -4.07 20.04 -8.00
C CYS A 122 -2.81 20.42 -8.81
N PRO A 123 -2.25 21.61 -8.61
CA PRO A 123 -1.05 22.02 -9.34
C PRO A 123 0.22 21.37 -8.76
N CYS A 124 0.11 20.18 -8.24
CA CYS A 124 1.21 19.48 -7.61
C CYS A 124 2.03 18.76 -8.67
N ALA A 125 3.33 18.98 -8.64
CA ALA A 125 4.23 18.33 -9.56
C ALA A 125 4.81 17.03 -9.02
N PHE A 126 4.35 16.61 -7.85
CA PHE A 126 4.94 15.46 -7.17
C PHE A 126 4.80 14.17 -7.98
N VAL A 127 3.62 13.98 -8.54
CA VAL A 127 3.34 12.76 -9.29
C VAL A 127 4.24 12.61 -10.51
N ASP A 128 4.55 13.72 -11.15
CA ASP A 128 5.35 13.70 -12.38
C ASP A 128 6.81 13.35 -12.12
N LYS A 129 7.24 13.40 -10.86
CA LYS A 129 8.62 13.10 -10.50
C LYS A 129 8.84 11.63 -10.22
N LEU A 130 7.76 10.89 -10.01
CA LEU A 130 7.85 9.48 -9.65
C LEU A 130 7.46 8.56 -10.78
N VAL A 131 6.47 8.95 -11.56
CA VAL A 131 5.94 8.11 -12.63
C VAL A 131 5.58 9.00 -13.80
N GLU A 132 5.99 8.61 -15.00
CA GLU A 132 5.58 9.31 -16.20
C GLU A 132 4.06 9.16 -16.36
N PRO A 133 3.32 10.26 -16.56
CA PRO A 133 1.89 10.17 -16.79
C PRO A 133 1.64 9.38 -18.07
N LYS A 134 0.64 8.51 -18.01
CA LYS A 134 0.23 7.77 -19.21
C LYS A 134 -1.01 8.45 -19.78
N GLU A 135 -0.92 8.72 -21.05
CA GLU A 135 -2.00 9.38 -21.76
C GLU A 135 -3.19 8.48 -21.95
#